data_277d2636adbfe7455285ce726bad7a45
#
_entry.id   277d2636adbfe7455285ce726bad7a45
#
_cell.length_a   1.000
_cell.length_b   1.000
_cell.length_c   1.000
_cell.angle_alpha   90.00
_cell.angle_beta   90.00
_cell.angle_gamma   90.00
#
_symmetry.space_group_name_H-M   'P 1'
#
loop_
_entity.id
_entity.type
_entity.pdbx_description
1 polymer ?
#
loop_
_entity_poly.entity_id
_entity_poly.type
_entity_poly.pdbx_seq_one_letter_code
_entity_poly.pdbx_strand_id
1 'polypeptide(L)'
;PITETAPYEYVGESGSSERTALSTYIKTSAGTLGLTAVQDAVSAARTANEQNPQYDAEGNEIDQEAALDATTIISASEFISMMRSYMEENLGMPTGLPDADVRTLVGLYYSMRQVGFSNSATFTLADNISMDLIAYIKEHHQDYEGVDIESEAVRQYDTTYAAHLLGTVGTMWKTEWEGTEHGGPYQDKEGYNMNDTIGKTGLELALESYLHGTAGSRTMETDLGSGAALEDEANSSAPQPGDNVITTIDLDLQKVAEDSLATYVSGYERGGAAVALDPNTGEVLAMASYPTYSLENYYDTEVAQARAADPQSPELNRATSGLYPPGSTFKVLSAIAALEEGVIDANTTFTCTGEFELGGQKFACNNHDTPMTLDVTNAIKYSCNTFFYNVGMLLTGERLEQWCARFGLGEATGIEIGESTGHAAGPTTREILRASNPALYQEWMGGDDLNAAIGQSDNLFTPLQLANYMAAVVNGGTLYKPTLVRNIKTYDYSDVVEDSEPEILGTIAFSEATRDLV
;
A
#
# COMPACT_ATOMS: atom_id res chain seq x y z
N PRO A 1 -14.50 -11.77 15.93
CA PRO A 1 -15.64 -10.88 15.65
C PRO A 1 -16.95 -11.36 16.30
N ILE A 2 -16.90 -11.65 17.61
CA ILE A 2 -18.06 -12.00 18.48
C ILE A 2 -17.93 -11.19 19.76
N THR A 3 -19.07 -10.61 20.25
CA THR A 3 -19.11 -9.83 21.50
C THR A 3 -18.50 -10.58 22.68
N GLU A 4 -17.93 -9.87 23.66
CA GLU A 4 -17.28 -10.47 24.82
C GLU A 4 -18.28 -10.98 25.87
N THR A 5 -19.48 -10.42 25.88
CA THR A 5 -20.54 -10.75 26.86
C THR A 5 -21.78 -11.29 26.16
N ALA A 6 -22.49 -12.18 26.84
CA ALA A 6 -23.79 -12.67 26.35
C ALA A 6 -24.88 -11.59 26.44
N PRO A 7 -25.86 -11.56 25.49
CA PRO A 7 -26.00 -12.49 24.39
C PRO A 7 -24.91 -12.29 23.34
N TYR A 8 -24.31 -13.40 22.89
CA TYR A 8 -23.23 -13.33 21.89
C TYR A 8 -23.80 -12.96 20.52
N GLU A 9 -23.20 -11.92 19.93
CA GLU A 9 -23.56 -11.41 18.61
C GLU A 9 -22.30 -11.28 17.76
N TYR A 10 -22.45 -11.41 16.44
CA TYR A 10 -21.36 -11.12 15.52
C TYR A 10 -21.12 -9.62 15.44
N VAL A 11 -19.86 -9.21 15.60
CA VAL A 11 -19.41 -7.82 15.48
C VAL A 11 -19.02 -7.53 14.02
N GLY A 12 -19.27 -6.29 13.60
CA GLY A 12 -19.00 -5.81 12.23
C GLY A 12 -20.13 -6.14 11.25
N GLU A 13 -20.09 -5.49 10.11
CA GLU A 13 -21.07 -5.71 9.03
C GLU A 13 -20.80 -7.01 8.27
N SER A 14 -21.85 -7.64 7.73
CA SER A 14 -21.71 -8.77 6.82
C SER A 14 -20.92 -8.32 5.60
N GLY A 15 -19.88 -9.10 5.23
CA GLY A 15 -18.97 -8.79 4.13
C GLY A 15 -17.71 -8.03 4.56
N SER A 16 -17.57 -7.61 5.82
CA SER A 16 -16.26 -7.15 6.32
C SER A 16 -15.23 -8.28 6.29
N SER A 17 -13.93 -7.95 6.19
CA SER A 17 -12.85 -8.95 6.10
C SER A 17 -12.87 -9.95 7.25
N GLU A 18 -13.07 -9.47 8.47
CA GLU A 18 -13.12 -10.31 9.68
C GLU A 18 -14.33 -11.25 9.70
N ARG A 19 -15.51 -10.77 9.32
CA ARG A 19 -16.70 -11.63 9.21
C ARG A 19 -16.61 -12.61 8.07
N THR A 20 -15.97 -12.23 6.97
CA THR A 20 -15.71 -13.12 5.83
C THR A 20 -14.74 -14.23 6.24
N ALA A 21 -13.68 -13.92 6.97
CA ALA A 21 -12.74 -14.90 7.51
C ALA A 21 -13.43 -15.87 8.50
N LEU A 22 -14.24 -15.34 9.43
CA LEU A 22 -15.02 -16.18 10.34
C LEU A 22 -16.05 -17.04 9.58
N SER A 23 -16.77 -16.48 8.62
CA SER A 23 -17.69 -17.23 7.76
C SER A 23 -16.99 -18.37 7.04
N THR A 24 -15.81 -18.13 6.49
CA THR A 24 -15.00 -19.16 5.84
C THR A 24 -14.58 -20.25 6.82
N TYR A 25 -14.16 -19.89 8.04
CA TYR A 25 -13.85 -20.84 9.09
C TYR A 25 -15.06 -21.69 9.47
N ILE A 26 -16.24 -21.08 9.66
CA ILE A 26 -17.49 -21.79 9.97
C ILE A 26 -17.85 -22.77 8.84
N LYS A 27 -17.75 -22.34 7.57
CA LYS A 27 -18.02 -23.20 6.39
C LYS A 27 -17.09 -24.41 6.36
N THR A 28 -15.79 -24.19 6.51
CA THR A 28 -14.78 -25.27 6.46
C THR A 28 -14.85 -26.23 7.65
N SER A 29 -15.27 -25.74 8.81
CA SER A 29 -15.41 -26.52 10.04
C SER A 29 -16.80 -27.14 10.23
N ALA A 30 -17.76 -26.85 9.36
CA ALA A 30 -19.16 -27.22 9.53
C ALA A 30 -19.38 -28.73 9.70
N GLY A 31 -18.62 -29.55 8.98
CA GLY A 31 -18.66 -31.02 9.11
C GLY A 31 -18.18 -31.49 10.48
N THR A 32 -17.05 -30.97 10.93
CA THR A 32 -16.43 -31.32 12.21
C THR A 32 -17.27 -30.85 13.40
N LEU A 33 -17.92 -29.67 13.27
CA LEU A 33 -18.76 -29.08 14.31
C LEU A 33 -20.22 -29.54 14.27
N GLY A 34 -20.60 -30.38 13.31
CA GLY A 34 -21.99 -30.84 13.15
C GLY A 34 -22.99 -29.75 12.75
N LEU A 35 -22.53 -28.71 12.07
CA LEU A 35 -23.35 -27.56 11.63
C LEU A 35 -24.14 -27.91 10.35
N THR A 36 -25.16 -28.73 10.48
CA THR A 36 -25.96 -29.27 9.35
C THR A 36 -26.53 -28.17 8.46
N ALA A 37 -27.09 -27.10 9.03
CA ALA A 37 -27.65 -26.00 8.27
C ALA A 37 -26.61 -25.30 7.37
N VAL A 38 -25.37 -25.14 7.87
CA VAL A 38 -24.27 -24.56 7.08
C VAL A 38 -23.82 -25.55 6.00
N GLN A 39 -23.71 -26.85 6.31
CA GLN A 39 -23.36 -27.88 5.34
C GLN A 39 -24.37 -27.95 4.17
N ASP A 40 -25.64 -27.88 4.49
CA ASP A 40 -26.73 -27.88 3.49
C ASP A 40 -26.65 -26.63 2.60
N ALA A 41 -26.39 -25.46 3.19
CA ALA A 41 -26.25 -24.22 2.45
C ALA A 41 -25.01 -24.22 1.54
N VAL A 42 -23.86 -24.70 2.01
CA VAL A 42 -22.64 -24.87 1.22
C VAL A 42 -22.88 -25.85 0.05
N SER A 43 -23.54 -26.98 0.31
CA SER A 43 -23.86 -27.97 -0.72
C SER A 43 -24.81 -27.41 -1.78
N ALA A 44 -25.80 -26.60 -1.35
CA ALA A 44 -26.72 -25.92 -2.28
C ALA A 44 -26.00 -24.88 -3.14
N ALA A 45 -25.09 -24.10 -2.55
CA ALA A 45 -24.29 -23.10 -3.28
C ALA A 45 -23.37 -23.75 -4.32
N ARG A 46 -22.71 -24.86 -4.01
CA ARG A 46 -21.91 -25.64 -4.97
C ARG A 46 -22.75 -26.14 -6.13
N THR A 47 -23.92 -26.70 -5.83
CA THR A 47 -24.86 -27.18 -6.87
C THR A 47 -25.33 -26.03 -7.75
N ALA A 48 -25.55 -24.85 -7.18
CA ALA A 48 -25.95 -23.66 -7.91
C ALA A 48 -24.84 -23.15 -8.85
N ASN A 49 -23.58 -23.17 -8.43
CA ASN A 49 -22.43 -22.84 -9.30
C ASN A 49 -22.39 -23.76 -10.54
N GLU A 50 -22.65 -25.06 -10.37
CA GLU A 50 -22.61 -26.02 -11.47
C GLU A 50 -23.84 -25.94 -12.41
N GLN A 51 -25.03 -25.68 -11.87
CA GLN A 51 -26.29 -25.76 -12.61
C GLN A 51 -26.82 -24.41 -13.09
N ASN A 52 -26.51 -23.32 -12.40
CA ASN A 52 -26.98 -21.97 -12.69
C ASN A 52 -25.96 -20.91 -12.28
N PRO A 53 -24.80 -20.83 -12.97
CA PRO A 53 -23.76 -19.86 -12.65
C PRO A 53 -24.31 -18.44 -12.76
N GLN A 54 -23.96 -17.60 -11.79
CA GLN A 54 -24.30 -16.18 -11.77
C GLN A 54 -23.09 -15.35 -12.13
N TYR A 55 -23.32 -14.16 -12.69
CA TYR A 55 -22.26 -13.28 -13.16
C TYR A 55 -22.46 -11.89 -12.57
N ASP A 56 -21.35 -11.22 -12.24
CA ASP A 56 -21.35 -9.83 -11.80
C ASP A 56 -21.64 -8.86 -12.97
N ALA A 57 -21.65 -7.54 -12.67
CA ALA A 57 -21.93 -6.52 -13.68
C ALA A 57 -20.84 -6.43 -14.76
N GLU A 58 -19.64 -6.92 -14.47
CA GLU A 58 -18.47 -6.99 -15.35
C GLU A 58 -18.43 -8.29 -16.17
N GLY A 59 -19.31 -9.26 -15.88
CA GLY A 59 -19.44 -10.54 -16.58
C GLY A 59 -18.55 -11.65 -16.04
N ASN A 60 -17.93 -11.49 -14.85
CA ASN A 60 -17.20 -12.55 -14.17
C ASN A 60 -18.16 -13.48 -13.44
N GLU A 61 -17.84 -14.77 -13.41
CA GLU A 61 -18.65 -15.76 -12.69
C GLU A 61 -18.53 -15.54 -11.17
N ILE A 62 -19.68 -15.43 -10.50
CA ILE A 62 -19.76 -15.29 -9.04
C ILE A 62 -19.70 -16.68 -8.40
N ASP A 63 -18.67 -16.95 -7.61
CA ASP A 63 -18.64 -18.14 -6.77
C ASP A 63 -19.63 -17.99 -5.60
N GLN A 64 -20.80 -18.64 -5.74
CA GLN A 64 -21.89 -18.57 -4.76
C GLN A 64 -21.51 -19.24 -3.42
N GLU A 65 -20.56 -20.20 -3.41
CA GLU A 65 -20.04 -20.77 -2.18
C GLU A 65 -19.12 -19.77 -1.48
N ALA A 66 -18.25 -19.09 -2.20
CA ALA A 66 -17.39 -18.04 -1.65
C ALA A 66 -18.24 -16.86 -1.12
N ALA A 67 -19.27 -16.47 -1.86
CA ALA A 67 -20.18 -15.38 -1.47
C ALA A 67 -21.12 -15.73 -0.28
N LEU A 68 -21.24 -17.01 0.10
CA LEU A 68 -22.12 -17.44 1.18
C LEU A 68 -21.58 -16.98 2.54
N ASP A 69 -22.32 -16.14 3.26
CA ASP A 69 -22.00 -15.72 4.62
C ASP A 69 -22.62 -16.67 5.65
N ALA A 70 -21.81 -17.58 6.19
CA ALA A 70 -22.25 -18.55 7.21
C ALA A 70 -22.71 -17.88 8.52
N THR A 71 -22.28 -16.65 8.80
CA THR A 71 -22.71 -15.89 10.00
C THR A 71 -24.16 -15.40 9.92
N THR A 72 -24.78 -15.50 8.76
CA THR A 72 -26.23 -15.25 8.58
C THR A 72 -27.08 -16.51 8.75
N ILE A 73 -26.45 -17.69 8.77
CA ILE A 73 -27.13 -19.00 8.86
C ILE A 73 -27.17 -19.50 10.30
N ILE A 74 -26.09 -19.29 11.04
CA ILE A 74 -25.96 -19.70 12.44
C ILE A 74 -25.70 -18.47 13.32
N SER A 75 -26.36 -18.37 14.45
CA SER A 75 -26.11 -17.31 15.43
C SER A 75 -24.77 -17.47 16.14
N ALA A 76 -24.18 -16.37 16.62
CA ALA A 76 -22.94 -16.41 17.38
C ALA A 76 -23.06 -17.28 18.64
N SER A 77 -24.21 -17.25 19.32
CA SER A 77 -24.47 -18.08 20.51
C SER A 77 -24.53 -19.58 20.17
N GLU A 78 -25.15 -19.95 19.05
CA GLU A 78 -25.15 -21.34 18.59
C GLU A 78 -23.74 -21.80 18.22
N PHE A 79 -22.97 -20.96 17.51
CA PHE A 79 -21.58 -21.26 17.15
C PHE A 79 -20.73 -21.50 18.42
N ILE A 80 -20.79 -20.62 19.44
CA ILE A 80 -20.07 -20.79 20.70
C ILE A 80 -20.50 -22.08 21.41
N SER A 81 -21.81 -22.41 21.42
CA SER A 81 -22.30 -23.66 22.02
C SER A 81 -21.77 -24.91 21.33
N MET A 82 -21.73 -24.91 20.00
CA MET A 82 -21.18 -26.03 19.23
C MET A 82 -19.66 -26.17 19.44
N MET A 83 -18.96 -25.05 19.46
CA MET A 83 -17.51 -25.03 19.77
C MET A 83 -17.24 -25.54 21.20
N ARG A 84 -18.07 -25.18 22.19
CA ARG A 84 -17.97 -25.74 23.56
C ARG A 84 -18.01 -27.25 23.50
N SER A 85 -19.06 -27.83 22.92
CA SER A 85 -19.21 -29.28 22.81
C SER A 85 -18.01 -29.94 22.14
N TYR A 86 -17.56 -29.38 21.02
CA TYR A 86 -16.41 -29.86 20.29
C TYR A 86 -15.11 -29.84 21.13
N MET A 87 -14.86 -28.74 21.86
CA MET A 87 -13.65 -28.60 22.69
C MET A 87 -13.68 -29.50 23.92
N GLU A 88 -14.84 -29.69 24.57
CA GLU A 88 -15.02 -30.63 25.68
C GLU A 88 -14.80 -32.07 25.23
N GLU A 89 -15.30 -32.47 24.07
CA GLU A 89 -15.22 -33.85 23.58
C GLU A 89 -13.86 -34.19 22.94
N ASN A 90 -13.21 -33.23 22.25
CA ASN A 90 -12.07 -33.53 21.39
C ASN A 90 -10.76 -32.87 21.82
N LEU A 91 -10.81 -31.79 22.60
CA LEU A 91 -9.62 -31.03 22.99
C LEU A 91 -9.36 -31.04 24.49
N GLY A 92 -10.14 -31.83 25.29
CA GLY A 92 -9.93 -31.95 26.71
C GLY A 92 -10.30 -30.70 27.53
N MET A 93 -11.08 -29.79 26.98
CA MET A 93 -11.56 -28.64 27.74
C MET A 93 -12.41 -29.07 28.91
N PRO A 94 -12.17 -28.58 30.14
CA PRO A 94 -12.98 -28.92 31.30
C PRO A 94 -14.46 -28.59 31.10
N THR A 95 -15.34 -29.50 31.52
CA THR A 95 -16.78 -29.30 31.52
C THR A 95 -17.21 -28.32 32.62
N GLY A 96 -18.27 -27.52 32.35
CA GLY A 96 -18.86 -26.66 33.36
C GLY A 96 -18.16 -25.29 33.52
N LEU A 97 -17.28 -24.93 32.61
CA LEU A 97 -16.69 -23.59 32.59
C LEU A 97 -17.78 -22.52 32.37
N PRO A 98 -17.63 -21.33 32.96
CA PRO A 98 -18.48 -20.16 32.68
C PRO A 98 -18.51 -19.85 31.18
N ASP A 99 -19.61 -19.32 30.66
CA ASP A 99 -19.76 -18.99 29.25
C ASP A 99 -18.72 -17.96 28.75
N ALA A 100 -18.35 -17.01 29.60
CA ALA A 100 -17.30 -16.03 29.28
C ALA A 100 -15.93 -16.67 29.04
N ASP A 101 -15.57 -17.64 29.88
CA ASP A 101 -14.29 -18.39 29.74
C ASP A 101 -14.30 -19.25 28.46
N VAL A 102 -15.44 -19.91 28.20
CA VAL A 102 -15.60 -20.67 26.95
C VAL A 102 -15.49 -19.78 25.72
N ARG A 103 -16.15 -18.61 25.73
CA ARG A 103 -16.03 -17.65 24.62
C ARG A 103 -14.59 -17.24 24.40
N THR A 104 -13.84 -16.98 25.48
CA THR A 104 -12.42 -16.62 25.41
C THR A 104 -11.59 -17.75 24.80
N LEU A 105 -11.79 -19.00 25.27
CA LEU A 105 -11.10 -20.18 24.75
C LEU A 105 -11.45 -20.46 23.28
N VAL A 106 -12.72 -20.27 22.87
CA VAL A 106 -13.14 -20.39 21.47
C VAL A 106 -12.45 -19.32 20.61
N GLY A 107 -12.36 -18.08 21.09
CA GLY A 107 -11.65 -17.01 20.41
C GLY A 107 -10.17 -17.33 20.23
N LEU A 108 -9.51 -17.80 21.28
CA LEU A 108 -8.12 -18.22 21.27
C LEU A 108 -7.90 -19.37 20.27
N TYR A 109 -8.70 -20.42 20.35
CA TYR A 109 -8.62 -21.55 19.42
C TYR A 109 -8.80 -21.12 17.97
N TYR A 110 -9.77 -20.23 17.71
CA TYR A 110 -9.95 -19.66 16.38
C TYR A 110 -8.71 -18.90 15.90
N SER A 111 -8.12 -18.05 16.74
CA SER A 111 -6.90 -17.31 16.41
C SER A 111 -5.72 -18.24 16.12
N MET A 112 -5.52 -19.27 16.94
CA MET A 112 -4.51 -20.29 16.70
C MET A 112 -4.68 -20.98 15.34
N ARG A 113 -5.93 -21.24 14.93
CA ARG A 113 -6.21 -21.87 13.62
C ARG A 113 -5.94 -20.91 12.45
N GLN A 114 -6.16 -19.61 12.63
CA GLN A 114 -5.90 -18.60 11.57
C GLN A 114 -4.40 -18.49 11.26
N VAL A 115 -3.54 -18.53 12.26
CA VAL A 115 -2.08 -18.48 12.08
C VAL A 115 -1.45 -19.84 11.80
N GLY A 116 -2.24 -20.92 11.71
CA GLY A 116 -1.74 -22.25 11.37
C GLY A 116 -0.97 -22.94 12.49
N PHE A 117 -1.28 -22.64 13.76
CA PHE A 117 -0.67 -23.28 14.92
C PHE A 117 -0.57 -24.81 14.76
N SER A 118 0.61 -25.35 14.93
CA SER A 118 0.93 -26.77 14.75
C SER A 118 2.18 -27.15 15.56
N ASN A 119 2.63 -28.38 15.45
CA ASN A 119 3.89 -28.83 16.07
C ASN A 119 5.15 -28.12 15.56
N SER A 120 5.05 -27.42 14.44
CA SER A 120 6.15 -26.68 13.81
C SER A 120 5.92 -25.16 13.74
N ALA A 121 4.77 -24.68 14.21
CA ALA A 121 4.41 -23.28 14.21
C ALA A 121 3.87 -22.88 15.58
N THR A 122 4.54 -21.96 16.25
CA THR A 122 4.15 -21.42 17.55
C THR A 122 2.98 -20.45 17.43
N PHE A 123 2.32 -20.17 18.54
CA PHE A 123 1.29 -19.15 18.65
C PHE A 123 1.59 -18.26 19.86
N THR A 124 1.69 -16.95 19.64
CA THR A 124 1.86 -15.97 20.70
C THR A 124 0.56 -15.82 21.47
N LEU A 125 0.53 -16.32 22.69
CA LEU A 125 -0.64 -16.30 23.55
C LEU A 125 -0.87 -14.92 24.16
N ALA A 126 0.21 -14.27 24.58
CA ALA A 126 0.22 -12.93 25.14
C ALA A 126 1.60 -12.30 24.93
N ASP A 127 1.64 -11.01 24.73
CA ASP A 127 2.84 -10.18 24.65
C ASP A 127 2.95 -9.22 25.85
N ASN A 128 4.07 -8.57 25.98
CA ASN A 128 4.35 -7.58 27.04
C ASN A 128 3.98 -8.05 28.46
N ILE A 129 4.17 -9.34 28.73
CA ILE A 129 3.83 -9.93 30.02
C ILE A 129 4.75 -9.44 31.14
N SER A 130 4.19 -9.29 32.35
CA SER A 130 4.94 -8.79 33.51
C SER A 130 6.02 -9.76 33.96
N MET A 131 7.10 -9.23 34.57
CA MET A 131 8.16 -10.04 35.16
C MET A 131 7.64 -11.02 36.23
N ASP A 132 6.58 -10.65 36.95
CA ASP A 132 5.94 -11.53 37.93
C ASP A 132 5.27 -12.73 37.26
N LEU A 133 4.60 -12.51 36.11
CA LEU A 133 3.99 -13.60 35.34
C LEU A 133 5.06 -14.48 34.68
N ILE A 134 6.15 -13.89 34.20
CA ILE A 134 7.32 -14.62 33.68
C ILE A 134 7.88 -15.55 34.77
N ALA A 135 8.12 -15.01 35.95
CA ALA A 135 8.63 -15.78 37.08
C ALA A 135 7.66 -16.90 37.46
N TYR A 136 6.36 -16.62 37.55
CA TYR A 136 5.32 -17.58 37.87
C TYR A 136 5.27 -18.73 36.88
N ILE A 137 5.25 -18.44 35.58
CA ILE A 137 5.19 -19.49 34.53
C ILE A 137 6.47 -20.35 34.57
N LYS A 138 7.66 -19.73 34.74
CA LYS A 138 8.93 -20.45 34.83
C LYS A 138 9.01 -21.36 36.07
N GLU A 139 8.49 -20.91 37.21
CA GLU A 139 8.43 -21.72 38.43
C GLU A 139 7.45 -22.89 38.33
N HIS A 140 6.36 -22.69 37.57
CA HIS A 140 5.29 -23.71 37.41
C HIS A 140 5.26 -24.32 36.02
N HIS A 141 6.38 -24.34 35.30
CA HIS A 141 6.44 -24.82 33.91
C HIS A 141 5.85 -26.21 33.68
N GLN A 142 5.87 -27.08 34.71
CA GLN A 142 5.28 -28.41 34.65
C GLN A 142 3.75 -28.40 34.56
N ASP A 143 3.11 -27.34 35.03
CA ASP A 143 1.67 -27.16 34.97
C ASP A 143 1.22 -26.51 33.64
N TYR A 144 2.17 -25.95 32.88
CA TYR A 144 1.98 -25.22 31.61
C TYR A 144 2.70 -25.92 30.46
N GLU A 145 2.46 -27.20 30.29
CA GLU A 145 3.08 -28.02 29.23
C GLU A 145 2.78 -27.40 27.84
N GLY A 146 3.82 -27.12 27.06
CA GLY A 146 3.71 -26.51 25.74
C GLY A 146 3.63 -24.97 25.75
N VAL A 147 3.73 -24.32 26.92
CA VAL A 147 3.86 -22.87 27.04
C VAL A 147 5.31 -22.52 27.33
N ASP A 148 5.89 -21.64 26.51
CA ASP A 148 7.25 -21.13 26.70
C ASP A 148 7.24 -19.59 26.72
N ILE A 149 8.32 -19.00 27.22
CA ILE A 149 8.51 -17.55 27.28
C ILE A 149 9.72 -17.19 26.45
N GLU A 150 9.47 -16.41 25.43
CA GLU A 150 10.49 -15.93 24.53
C GLU A 150 10.64 -14.40 24.64
N SER A 151 11.85 -13.90 24.37
CA SER A 151 12.11 -12.47 24.24
C SER A 151 12.18 -12.14 22.77
N GLU A 152 11.23 -11.36 22.30
CA GLU A 152 11.12 -10.97 20.89
C GLU A 152 11.51 -9.50 20.72
N ALA A 153 12.20 -9.20 19.63
CA ALA A 153 12.51 -7.82 19.27
C ALA A 153 11.27 -7.11 18.74
N VAL A 154 10.95 -5.95 19.29
CA VAL A 154 9.81 -5.12 18.89
C VAL A 154 10.32 -3.90 18.14
N ARG A 155 9.71 -3.60 16.97
CA ARG A 155 10.02 -2.38 16.22
C ARG A 155 9.57 -1.14 17.03
N GLN A 156 10.51 -0.25 17.31
CA GLN A 156 10.26 1.03 17.96
C GLN A 156 10.45 2.17 16.95
N TYR A 157 9.54 3.13 16.96
CA TYR A 157 9.59 4.31 16.11
C TYR A 157 9.96 5.53 16.95
N ASP A 158 11.14 6.12 16.71
CA ASP A 158 11.61 7.32 17.40
C ASP A 158 11.07 8.61 16.76
N THR A 159 10.18 8.50 15.81
CA THR A 159 9.50 9.61 15.13
C THR A 159 8.03 9.31 14.91
N THR A 160 7.20 10.34 14.96
CA THR A 160 5.78 10.28 14.58
C THR A 160 5.54 10.67 13.11
N TYR A 161 6.60 11.05 12.40
CA TYR A 161 6.58 11.46 10.99
C TYR A 161 6.99 10.32 10.07
N ALA A 162 6.82 10.53 8.78
CA ALA A 162 7.20 9.62 7.70
C ALA A 162 6.51 8.23 7.73
N ALA A 163 5.31 8.14 8.31
CA ALA A 163 4.61 6.85 8.45
C ALA A 163 4.43 6.10 7.11
N HIS A 164 4.05 6.82 6.04
CA HIS A 164 3.88 6.22 4.71
C HIS A 164 5.20 5.77 4.07
N LEU A 165 6.33 6.34 4.48
CA LEU A 165 7.65 5.98 3.97
C LEU A 165 8.25 4.81 4.74
N LEU A 166 8.27 4.91 6.08
CA LEU A 166 8.77 3.85 6.93
C LEU A 166 7.96 2.57 6.73
N GLY A 167 6.64 2.70 6.79
CA GLY A 167 5.77 1.54 6.68
C GLY A 167 5.56 0.82 8.00
N THR A 168 4.95 -0.34 7.95
CA THR A 168 4.55 -1.14 9.09
C THR A 168 5.20 -2.51 9.06
N VAL A 169 5.41 -3.10 10.24
CA VAL A 169 5.81 -4.50 10.42
C VAL A 169 4.67 -5.26 11.08
N GLY A 170 4.56 -6.54 10.85
CA GLY A 170 3.54 -7.37 11.47
C GLY A 170 3.81 -8.86 11.31
N THR A 171 3.12 -9.68 12.10
CA THR A 171 3.26 -11.13 12.04
C THR A 171 2.91 -11.65 10.64
N MET A 172 3.73 -12.56 10.14
CA MET A 172 3.53 -13.21 8.84
C MET A 172 2.25 -14.04 8.85
N TRP A 173 1.47 -13.95 7.78
CA TRP A 173 0.26 -14.71 7.58
C TRP A 173 0.50 -15.86 6.61
N LYS A 174 -0.43 -16.82 6.60
CA LYS A 174 -0.36 -17.96 5.69
C LYS A 174 -0.30 -17.57 4.21
N THR A 175 -0.99 -16.50 3.83
CA THR A 175 -0.99 -15.98 2.45
C THR A 175 0.36 -15.43 2.01
N GLU A 176 1.18 -14.98 2.95
CA GLU A 176 2.55 -14.52 2.72
C GLU A 176 3.54 -15.69 2.79
N TRP A 177 3.29 -16.63 3.70
CA TRP A 177 4.12 -17.82 3.84
C TRP A 177 4.07 -18.72 2.61
N GLU A 178 2.86 -19.06 2.13
CA GLU A 178 2.63 -19.96 0.99
C GLU A 178 2.40 -19.23 -0.34
N GLY A 179 2.01 -17.95 -0.32
CA GLY A 179 1.62 -17.15 -1.47
C GLY A 179 2.60 -16.02 -1.79
N THR A 180 2.17 -15.08 -2.61
CA THR A 180 3.02 -14.00 -3.12
C THR A 180 2.75 -12.63 -2.49
N GLU A 181 1.86 -12.55 -1.49
CA GLU A 181 1.57 -11.29 -0.80
C GLU A 181 2.80 -10.78 -0.06
N HIS A 182 2.99 -9.47 0.00
CA HIS A 182 4.08 -8.78 0.71
C HIS A 182 5.47 -9.41 0.47
N GLY A 183 5.77 -9.75 -0.78
CA GLY A 183 7.06 -10.32 -1.15
C GLY A 183 7.22 -11.82 -0.92
N GLY A 184 6.18 -12.55 -0.49
CA GLY A 184 6.19 -14.01 -0.39
C GLY A 184 6.41 -14.72 -1.75
N PRO A 185 6.46 -16.06 -1.79
CA PRO A 185 6.31 -16.97 -0.65
C PRO A 185 7.55 -17.03 0.25
N TYR A 186 7.35 -16.82 1.54
CA TYR A 186 8.47 -16.81 2.50
C TYR A 186 8.95 -18.21 2.86
N GLN A 187 8.10 -19.24 2.73
CA GLN A 187 8.51 -20.66 2.93
C GLN A 187 9.69 -21.09 2.03
N ASP A 188 9.89 -20.42 0.91
CA ASP A 188 10.95 -20.72 -0.06
C ASP A 188 12.22 -19.85 0.17
N LYS A 189 12.19 -18.96 1.17
CA LYS A 189 13.31 -18.08 1.52
C LYS A 189 14.04 -18.62 2.75
N GLU A 190 15.37 -18.61 2.66
CA GLU A 190 16.22 -19.01 3.77
C GLU A 190 16.13 -18.00 4.93
N GLY A 191 16.09 -18.48 6.16
CA GLY A 191 16.11 -17.65 7.36
C GLY A 191 14.73 -17.24 7.88
N TYR A 192 13.64 -17.55 7.17
CA TYR A 192 12.29 -17.21 7.59
C TYR A 192 11.57 -18.41 8.22
N ASN A 193 10.77 -18.12 9.23
CA ASN A 193 9.85 -19.07 9.86
C ASN A 193 8.42 -18.53 9.78
N MET A 194 7.45 -19.43 9.75
CA MET A 194 6.05 -19.05 9.86
C MET A 194 5.83 -18.33 11.20
N ASN A 195 5.14 -17.20 11.17
CA ASN A 195 4.90 -16.28 12.28
C ASN A 195 6.04 -15.28 12.59
N ASP A 196 7.13 -15.27 11.83
CA ASP A 196 8.10 -14.16 11.95
C ASP A 196 7.40 -12.81 11.71
N THR A 197 7.94 -11.77 12.31
CA THR A 197 7.55 -10.39 12.01
C THR A 197 8.24 -9.94 10.75
N ILE A 198 7.47 -9.49 9.76
CA ILE A 198 7.96 -9.01 8.46
C ILE A 198 7.44 -7.61 8.16
N GLY A 199 8.10 -6.91 7.24
CA GLY A 199 7.61 -5.67 6.67
C GLY A 199 6.31 -5.86 5.89
N LYS A 200 5.33 -5.00 6.13
CA LYS A 200 4.01 -5.05 5.49
C LYS A 200 3.81 -3.96 4.45
N THR A 201 4.40 -2.81 4.68
CA THR A 201 4.29 -1.64 3.78
C THR A 201 5.60 -0.83 3.80
N GLY A 202 5.71 0.15 2.89
CA GLY A 202 6.79 1.12 2.88
C GLY A 202 8.19 0.51 2.75
N LEU A 203 9.17 1.17 3.37
CA LEU A 203 10.56 0.71 3.38
C LEU A 203 10.74 -0.59 4.18
N GLU A 204 9.95 -0.82 5.24
CA GLU A 204 9.97 -2.08 5.97
C GLU A 204 9.70 -3.26 5.04
N LEU A 205 8.72 -3.16 4.14
CA LEU A 205 8.45 -4.20 3.14
C LEU A 205 9.51 -4.24 2.03
N ALA A 206 9.85 -3.08 1.49
CA ALA A 206 10.74 -2.99 0.33
C ALA A 206 12.16 -3.50 0.63
N LEU A 207 12.60 -3.33 1.88
CA LEU A 207 13.95 -3.66 2.33
C LEU A 207 13.95 -4.80 3.36
N GLU A 208 12.87 -5.58 3.43
CA GLU A 208 12.69 -6.70 4.35
C GLU A 208 13.91 -7.64 4.36
N SER A 209 14.48 -7.96 3.20
CA SER A 209 15.64 -8.87 3.09
C SER A 209 16.90 -8.35 3.77
N TYR A 210 17.02 -7.05 4.00
CA TYR A 210 18.14 -6.44 4.74
C TYR A 210 17.78 -6.25 6.22
N LEU A 211 16.53 -5.90 6.50
CA LEU A 211 16.07 -5.55 7.84
C LEU A 211 15.75 -6.76 8.73
N HIS A 212 15.47 -7.91 8.12
CA HIS A 212 14.97 -9.11 8.82
C HIS A 212 16.01 -9.70 9.79
N GLY A 213 17.28 -9.67 9.49
CA GLY A 213 18.30 -10.33 10.31
C GLY A 213 18.32 -11.86 10.17
N THR A 214 19.03 -12.53 11.04
CA THR A 214 19.14 -13.99 11.06
C THR A 214 18.82 -14.54 12.45
N ALA A 215 17.85 -15.47 12.52
CA ALA A 215 17.48 -16.11 13.76
C ALA A 215 18.65 -16.93 14.35
N GLY A 216 18.81 -16.87 15.66
CA GLY A 216 19.72 -17.76 16.38
C GLY A 216 19.11 -19.16 16.52
N SER A 217 19.93 -20.11 16.90
CA SER A 217 19.49 -21.45 17.26
C SER A 217 20.05 -21.89 18.61
N ARG A 218 19.24 -22.54 19.42
CA ARG A 218 19.69 -23.16 20.66
C ARG A 218 19.56 -24.68 20.56
N THR A 219 20.67 -25.37 20.73
CA THR A 219 20.65 -26.83 20.84
C THR A 219 20.63 -27.22 22.32
N MET A 220 19.63 -27.99 22.73
CA MET A 220 19.47 -28.45 24.11
C MET A 220 19.77 -29.92 24.20
N GLU A 221 20.71 -30.31 25.08
CA GLU A 221 20.95 -31.69 25.46
C GLU A 221 20.14 -32.02 26.71
N THR A 222 19.40 -33.13 26.69
CA THR A 222 18.66 -33.59 27.86
C THR A 222 19.44 -34.69 28.54
N ASP A 223 19.82 -34.49 29.77
CA ASP A 223 20.40 -35.55 30.63
C ASP A 223 19.32 -36.59 30.95
N LEU A 224 19.50 -37.77 30.40
CA LEU A 224 18.57 -38.88 30.56
C LEU A 224 18.42 -39.37 32.02
N GLY A 225 19.32 -38.98 32.92
CA GLY A 225 19.30 -39.40 34.34
C GLY A 225 18.55 -38.41 35.23
N SER A 226 18.71 -37.12 34.98
CA SER A 226 18.10 -36.05 35.78
C SER A 226 16.91 -35.37 35.10
N GLY A 227 16.74 -35.55 33.78
CA GLY A 227 15.75 -34.82 32.98
C GLY A 227 16.10 -33.34 32.79
N ALA A 228 17.28 -32.89 33.25
CA ALA A 228 17.70 -31.51 33.09
C ALA A 228 18.11 -31.26 31.63
N ALA A 229 17.58 -30.18 31.07
CA ALA A 229 18.02 -29.66 29.78
C ALA A 229 19.20 -28.71 29.97
N LEU A 230 20.30 -28.97 29.29
CA LEU A 230 21.51 -28.15 29.28
C LEU A 230 21.72 -27.63 27.87
N GLU A 231 22.02 -26.33 27.73
CA GLU A 231 22.34 -25.73 26.44
C GLU A 231 23.70 -26.24 25.94
N ASP A 232 23.74 -26.77 24.73
CA ASP A 232 24.97 -27.06 24.00
C ASP A 232 25.45 -25.80 23.29
N GLU A 233 26.30 -25.03 23.97
CA GLU A 233 26.85 -23.78 23.43
C GLU A 233 27.65 -23.98 22.12
N ALA A 234 28.20 -25.17 21.89
CA ALA A 234 29.00 -25.45 20.71
C ALA A 234 28.15 -25.63 19.44
N ASN A 235 26.90 -26.02 19.61
CA ASN A 235 25.92 -26.20 18.53
C ASN A 235 24.79 -25.16 18.58
N SER A 236 24.91 -24.14 19.42
CA SER A 236 24.02 -22.98 19.47
C SER A 236 24.60 -21.80 18.68
N SER A 237 23.78 -21.01 18.04
CA SER A 237 24.18 -19.77 17.35
C SER A 237 23.40 -18.58 17.90
N ALA A 238 24.10 -17.47 18.12
CA ALA A 238 23.43 -16.22 18.52
C ALA A 238 22.66 -15.60 17.32
N PRO A 239 21.51 -14.97 17.55
CA PRO A 239 20.83 -14.22 16.51
C PRO A 239 21.67 -13.05 16.05
N GLN A 240 21.55 -12.69 14.75
CA GLN A 240 22.17 -11.51 14.18
C GLN A 240 21.09 -10.51 13.78
N PRO A 241 21.16 -9.24 14.25
CA PRO A 241 20.25 -8.19 13.79
C PRO A 241 20.35 -7.98 12.29
N GLY A 242 19.28 -7.48 11.69
CA GLY A 242 19.31 -7.01 10.31
C GLY A 242 20.16 -5.77 10.13
N ASP A 243 20.40 -5.43 8.88
CA ASP A 243 21.23 -4.31 8.48
C ASP A 243 20.55 -2.95 8.73
N ASN A 244 21.36 -1.90 8.71
CA ASN A 244 20.90 -0.53 8.91
C ASN A 244 20.67 0.16 7.57
N VAL A 245 19.47 0.63 7.31
CA VAL A 245 19.13 1.43 6.13
C VAL A 245 19.29 2.90 6.43
N ILE A 246 20.16 3.57 5.67
CA ILE A 246 20.32 5.03 5.73
C ILE A 246 19.50 5.64 4.59
N THR A 247 18.48 6.39 4.94
CA THR A 247 17.57 7.01 3.95
C THR A 247 18.11 8.33 3.43
N THR A 248 17.56 8.79 2.30
CA THR A 248 17.83 10.11 1.71
C THR A 248 17.03 11.23 2.39
N ILE A 249 16.07 10.87 3.24
CA ILE A 249 15.12 11.79 3.85
C ILE A 249 15.83 12.76 4.80
N ASP A 250 15.58 14.05 4.57
CA ASP A 250 15.83 15.11 5.55
C ASP A 250 14.63 15.17 6.51
N LEU A 251 14.82 14.70 7.73
CA LEU A 251 13.72 14.60 8.69
C LEU A 251 13.11 15.96 9.04
N ASP A 252 13.89 17.04 9.05
CA ASP A 252 13.37 18.37 9.35
C ASP A 252 12.53 18.91 8.20
N LEU A 253 12.93 18.63 6.95
CA LEU A 253 12.11 18.95 5.77
C LEU A 253 10.83 18.10 5.73
N GLN A 254 10.92 16.81 6.09
CA GLN A 254 9.76 15.91 6.18
C GLN A 254 8.74 16.44 7.20
N LYS A 255 9.18 16.83 8.40
CA LYS A 255 8.31 17.45 9.41
C LYS A 255 7.61 18.69 8.88
N VAL A 256 8.36 19.60 8.25
CA VAL A 256 7.78 20.82 7.66
C VAL A 256 6.73 20.47 6.59
N ALA A 257 6.99 19.46 5.77
CA ALA A 257 6.05 19.02 4.74
C ALA A 257 4.75 18.47 5.35
N GLU A 258 4.83 17.57 6.32
CA GLU A 258 3.65 16.98 6.98
C GLU A 258 2.87 18.02 7.79
N ASP A 259 3.52 18.85 8.58
CA ASP A 259 2.88 19.92 9.38
C ASP A 259 2.19 20.96 8.48
N SER A 260 2.80 21.28 7.33
CA SER A 260 2.21 22.18 6.35
C SER A 260 0.95 21.56 5.73
N LEU A 261 1.00 20.29 5.33
CA LEU A 261 -0.17 19.59 4.83
C LEU A 261 -1.28 19.54 5.89
N ALA A 262 -0.96 19.18 7.14
CA ALA A 262 -1.92 19.17 8.23
C ALA A 262 -2.54 20.54 8.47
N THR A 263 -1.77 21.62 8.33
CA THR A 263 -2.25 22.99 8.54
C THR A 263 -3.15 23.47 7.42
N TYR A 264 -2.74 23.25 6.16
CA TYR A 264 -3.39 23.89 5.00
C TYR A 264 -4.37 22.98 4.27
N VAL A 265 -4.29 21.66 4.44
CA VAL A 265 -5.08 20.67 3.71
C VAL A 265 -6.18 20.03 4.57
N SER A 266 -6.11 20.12 5.91
CA SER A 266 -7.06 19.49 6.83
C SER A 266 -8.54 19.87 6.62
N GLY A 267 -8.82 20.99 5.95
CA GLY A 267 -10.19 21.41 5.60
C GLY A 267 -10.72 20.83 4.29
N TYR A 268 -9.94 20.05 3.56
CA TYR A 268 -10.31 19.50 2.25
C TYR A 268 -10.59 18.00 2.34
N GLU A 269 -11.68 17.55 1.74
CA GLU A 269 -12.18 16.17 1.80
C GLU A 269 -11.20 15.13 1.20
N ARG A 270 -10.29 15.55 0.32
CA ARG A 270 -9.44 14.63 -0.46
C ARG A 270 -8.00 14.50 0.04
N GLY A 271 -7.63 15.24 1.06
CA GLY A 271 -6.27 15.26 1.55
C GLY A 271 -5.27 15.91 0.57
N GLY A 272 -3.98 15.64 0.72
CA GLY A 272 -2.92 16.20 -0.12
C GLY A 272 -1.60 15.45 -0.01
N ALA A 273 -0.63 15.82 -0.85
CA ALA A 273 0.73 15.30 -0.81
C ALA A 273 1.75 16.39 -1.14
N ALA A 274 2.98 16.19 -0.67
CA ALA A 274 4.13 17.01 -0.99
C ALA A 274 5.34 16.12 -1.25
N VAL A 275 6.14 16.45 -2.28
CA VAL A 275 7.36 15.72 -2.66
C VAL A 275 8.48 16.73 -2.89
N ALA A 276 9.65 16.49 -2.33
CA ALA A 276 10.88 17.24 -2.56
C ALA A 276 11.98 16.28 -3.02
N LEU A 277 12.57 16.57 -4.20
CA LEU A 277 13.63 15.80 -4.82
C LEU A 277 14.87 16.65 -5.00
N ASP A 278 16.07 16.03 -4.91
CA ASP A 278 17.29 16.61 -5.50
C ASP A 278 17.25 16.35 -7.02
N PRO A 279 17.22 17.40 -7.86
CA PRO A 279 17.12 17.22 -9.30
C PRO A 279 18.39 16.65 -9.94
N ASN A 280 19.52 16.58 -9.25
CA ASN A 280 20.79 16.10 -9.80
C ASN A 280 21.12 14.66 -9.42
N THR A 281 20.41 14.09 -8.45
CA THR A 281 20.67 12.73 -7.95
C THR A 281 19.43 11.84 -7.97
N GLY A 282 18.22 12.42 -7.93
CA GLY A 282 16.97 11.69 -7.72
C GLY A 282 16.68 11.36 -6.25
N GLU A 283 17.56 11.77 -5.29
CA GLU A 283 17.29 11.57 -3.88
C GLU A 283 15.98 12.25 -3.45
N VAL A 284 15.10 11.48 -2.81
CA VAL A 284 13.89 12.01 -2.20
C VAL A 284 14.25 12.59 -0.83
N LEU A 285 14.18 13.90 -0.71
CA LEU A 285 14.51 14.62 0.52
C LEU A 285 13.32 14.69 1.49
N ALA A 286 12.11 14.77 0.97
CA ALA A 286 10.89 14.66 1.74
C ALA A 286 9.74 14.16 0.85
N MET A 287 8.87 13.34 1.41
CA MET A 287 7.66 12.88 0.75
C MET A 287 6.55 12.65 1.77
N ALA A 288 5.56 13.53 1.76
CA ALA A 288 4.48 13.57 2.74
C ALA A 288 3.13 13.31 2.09
N SER A 289 2.25 12.63 2.82
CA SER A 289 0.87 12.36 2.45
C SER A 289 -0.06 12.72 3.62
N TYR A 290 -1.19 13.37 3.35
CA TYR A 290 -2.18 13.77 4.35
C TYR A 290 -3.59 13.30 3.93
N PRO A 291 -4.40 12.76 4.86
CA PRO A 291 -4.06 12.49 6.25
C PRO A 291 -2.98 11.41 6.38
N THR A 292 -2.35 11.38 7.55
CA THR A 292 -1.37 10.37 7.95
C THR A 292 -1.91 9.55 9.12
N TYR A 293 -1.13 8.59 9.59
CA TYR A 293 -1.47 7.70 10.69
C TYR A 293 -0.26 7.52 11.63
N SER A 294 -0.50 7.00 12.84
CA SER A 294 0.55 6.68 13.79
C SER A 294 1.03 5.24 13.59
N LEU A 295 2.34 5.04 13.55
CA LEU A 295 2.97 3.72 13.52
C LEU A 295 2.97 3.05 14.90
N GLU A 296 3.08 3.84 15.98
CA GLU A 296 3.17 3.34 17.35
C GLU A 296 1.93 2.52 17.77
N ASN A 297 0.74 2.98 17.39
CA ASN A 297 -0.54 2.34 17.74
C ASN A 297 -1.29 1.81 16.51
N TYR A 298 -0.55 1.47 15.46
CA TYR A 298 -1.14 1.05 14.17
C TYR A 298 -2.09 -0.14 14.29
N TYR A 299 -1.76 -1.11 15.13
CA TYR A 299 -2.53 -2.34 15.32
C TYR A 299 -3.55 -2.27 16.47
N ASP A 300 -3.64 -1.15 17.19
CA ASP A 300 -4.67 -0.98 18.21
C ASP A 300 -6.06 -1.08 17.57
N THR A 301 -6.91 -1.95 18.10
CA THR A 301 -8.20 -2.29 17.48
C THR A 301 -9.07 -1.07 17.22
N GLU A 302 -9.20 -0.16 18.20
CA GLU A 302 -10.01 1.05 18.04
C GLU A 302 -9.43 2.01 17.01
N VAL A 303 -8.09 2.16 16.99
CA VAL A 303 -7.38 3.03 16.05
C VAL A 303 -7.48 2.45 14.63
N ALA A 304 -7.29 1.15 14.47
CA ALA A 304 -7.40 0.47 13.18
C ALA A 304 -8.81 0.57 12.59
N GLN A 305 -9.84 0.37 13.42
CA GLN A 305 -11.23 0.53 12.99
C GLN A 305 -11.56 1.98 12.59
N ALA A 306 -11.10 2.96 13.37
CA ALA A 306 -11.29 4.37 13.05
C ALA A 306 -10.59 4.75 11.73
N ARG A 307 -9.36 4.27 11.54
CA ARG A 307 -8.58 4.49 10.30
C ARG A 307 -9.23 3.86 9.08
N ALA A 308 -9.71 2.63 9.20
CA ALA A 308 -10.39 1.93 8.10
C ALA A 308 -11.75 2.58 7.74
N ALA A 309 -12.41 3.22 8.70
CA ALA A 309 -13.68 3.93 8.49
C ALA A 309 -13.50 5.38 8.00
N ASP A 310 -12.27 5.90 7.97
CA ASP A 310 -12.01 7.27 7.54
C ASP A 310 -12.16 7.42 6.02
N PRO A 311 -13.13 8.23 5.53
CA PRO A 311 -13.36 8.43 4.10
C PRO A 311 -12.18 9.10 3.38
N GLN A 312 -11.25 9.69 4.11
CA GLN A 312 -10.03 10.27 3.55
C GLN A 312 -8.90 9.24 3.33
N SER A 313 -9.10 7.97 3.68
CA SER A 313 -8.14 6.88 3.47
C SER A 313 -6.72 7.26 3.93
N PRO A 314 -6.46 7.32 5.25
CA PRO A 314 -5.16 7.75 5.79
C PRO A 314 -3.98 6.86 5.36
N GLU A 315 -4.22 5.59 5.06
CA GLU A 315 -3.18 4.64 4.63
C GLU A 315 -2.73 4.84 3.17
N LEU A 316 -3.52 5.58 2.37
CA LEU A 316 -3.15 5.85 0.99
C LEU A 316 -1.93 6.77 0.95
N ASN A 317 -0.79 6.28 0.47
CA ASN A 317 0.34 7.13 0.13
C ASN A 317 0.00 7.94 -1.13
N ARG A 318 -0.53 9.14 -0.94
CA ARG A 318 -0.96 10.00 -2.05
C ARG A 318 0.19 10.47 -2.92
N ALA A 319 1.40 10.49 -2.39
CA ALA A 319 2.58 10.92 -3.12
C ALA A 319 2.99 9.93 -4.22
N THR A 320 2.86 8.60 -3.95
CA THR A 320 3.26 7.54 -4.87
C THR A 320 2.09 6.82 -5.53
N SER A 321 0.91 6.81 -4.88
CA SER A 321 -0.23 6.00 -5.32
C SER A 321 -1.49 6.83 -5.64
N GLY A 322 -1.54 8.10 -5.22
CA GLY A 322 -2.62 9.00 -5.58
C GLY A 322 -2.48 9.49 -7.01
N LEU A 323 -3.53 9.33 -7.82
CA LEU A 323 -3.56 9.74 -9.22
C LEU A 323 -4.38 11.02 -9.40
N TYR A 324 -3.73 12.07 -9.92
CA TYR A 324 -4.34 13.38 -10.06
C TYR A 324 -4.12 13.96 -11.45
N PRO A 325 -5.11 14.68 -12.01
CA PRO A 325 -4.88 15.47 -13.22
C PRO A 325 -3.90 16.61 -12.91
N PRO A 326 -2.77 16.71 -13.66
CA PRO A 326 -1.71 17.67 -13.35
C PRO A 326 -2.15 19.13 -13.56
N GLY A 327 -3.14 19.38 -14.42
CA GLY A 327 -3.59 20.71 -14.75
C GLY A 327 -2.46 21.59 -15.28
N SER A 328 -2.41 22.84 -14.87
CA SER A 328 -1.47 23.83 -15.43
C SER A 328 0.01 23.54 -15.20
N THR A 329 0.37 22.64 -14.28
CA THR A 329 1.77 22.21 -14.10
C THR A 329 2.28 21.44 -15.33
N PHE A 330 1.38 20.84 -16.10
CA PHE A 330 1.69 20.12 -17.33
C PHE A 330 2.04 21.05 -18.52
N LYS A 331 1.68 22.33 -18.46
CA LYS A 331 1.92 23.26 -19.56
C LYS A 331 3.39 23.46 -19.90
N VAL A 332 4.28 23.24 -18.95
CA VAL A 332 5.74 23.25 -19.18
C VAL A 332 6.12 22.13 -20.15
N LEU A 333 5.62 20.90 -19.94
CA LEU A 333 5.83 19.78 -20.86
C LEU A 333 5.27 20.09 -22.26
N SER A 334 4.04 20.60 -22.33
CA SER A 334 3.41 20.98 -23.60
C SER A 334 4.21 22.04 -24.37
N ALA A 335 4.79 23.00 -23.64
CA ALA A 335 5.64 24.03 -24.22
C ALA A 335 6.96 23.45 -24.77
N ILE A 336 7.66 22.60 -23.98
CA ILE A 336 8.88 21.93 -24.41
C ILE A 336 8.60 21.10 -25.67
N ALA A 337 7.56 20.27 -25.62
CA ALA A 337 7.17 19.45 -26.78
C ALA A 337 6.89 20.29 -28.03
N ALA A 338 6.18 21.40 -27.90
CA ALA A 338 5.82 22.25 -29.02
C ALA A 338 7.03 23.00 -29.63
N LEU A 339 7.95 23.44 -28.79
CA LEU A 339 9.20 24.10 -29.22
C LEU A 339 10.13 23.12 -29.92
N GLU A 340 10.34 21.94 -29.35
CA GLU A 340 11.25 20.92 -29.89
C GLU A 340 10.69 20.24 -31.16
N GLU A 341 9.37 20.09 -31.27
CA GLU A 341 8.72 19.64 -32.52
C GLU A 341 8.64 20.76 -33.57
N GLY A 342 9.04 21.99 -33.23
CA GLY A 342 9.05 23.12 -34.14
C GLY A 342 7.66 23.58 -34.59
N VAL A 343 6.61 23.22 -33.85
CA VAL A 343 5.23 23.69 -34.15
C VAL A 343 4.99 25.08 -33.64
N ILE A 344 5.80 25.55 -32.69
CA ILE A 344 5.94 26.97 -32.28
C ILE A 344 7.42 27.33 -32.13
N ASP A 345 7.71 28.63 -32.08
CA ASP A 345 9.03 29.19 -31.74
C ASP A 345 8.89 30.30 -30.68
N ALA A 346 10.00 30.92 -30.26
CA ALA A 346 10.03 31.97 -29.26
C ALA A 346 9.20 33.21 -29.64
N ASN A 347 8.91 33.42 -30.92
CA ASN A 347 8.17 34.59 -31.44
C ASN A 347 6.71 34.26 -31.76
N THR A 348 6.33 32.98 -31.65
CA THR A 348 4.96 32.53 -31.88
C THR A 348 4.04 33.11 -30.82
N THR A 349 2.99 33.83 -31.24
CA THR A 349 2.03 34.48 -30.34
C THR A 349 0.61 34.08 -30.67
N PHE A 350 -0.22 33.93 -29.63
CA PHE A 350 -1.66 33.76 -29.78
C PHE A 350 -2.39 34.83 -28.93
N THR A 351 -3.50 35.33 -29.44
CA THR A 351 -4.35 36.28 -28.73
C THR A 351 -5.45 35.52 -27.97
N CYS A 352 -5.43 35.63 -26.66
CA CYS A 352 -6.48 35.10 -25.80
C CYS A 352 -7.60 36.14 -25.67
N THR A 353 -8.82 35.75 -26.01
CA THR A 353 -10.02 36.54 -25.85
C THR A 353 -10.92 36.09 -24.71
N GLY A 354 -10.42 35.12 -23.88
CA GLY A 354 -11.16 34.50 -22.78
C GLY A 354 -11.76 33.15 -23.14
N GLU A 355 -11.80 32.81 -24.43
CA GLU A 355 -12.32 31.53 -24.91
C GLU A 355 -11.60 31.09 -26.20
N PHE A 356 -11.62 29.77 -26.44
CA PHE A 356 -11.21 29.14 -27.69
C PHE A 356 -12.40 28.37 -28.25
N GLU A 357 -12.67 28.44 -29.54
CA GLU A 357 -13.80 27.75 -30.16
C GLU A 357 -13.31 26.64 -31.11
N LEU A 358 -13.83 25.43 -30.95
CA LEU A 358 -13.59 24.32 -31.84
C LEU A 358 -14.91 23.59 -32.14
N GLY A 359 -15.29 23.55 -33.43
CA GLY A 359 -16.49 22.83 -33.86
C GLY A 359 -17.79 23.34 -33.23
N GLY A 360 -17.85 24.61 -32.82
CA GLY A 360 -19.00 25.21 -32.14
C GLY A 360 -18.99 25.03 -30.62
N GLN A 361 -18.02 24.28 -30.09
CA GLN A 361 -17.80 24.12 -28.65
C GLN A 361 -16.82 25.19 -28.15
N LYS A 362 -17.09 25.76 -26.99
CA LYS A 362 -16.27 26.81 -26.37
C LYS A 362 -15.46 26.22 -25.19
N PHE A 363 -14.18 26.56 -25.16
CA PHE A 363 -13.20 26.18 -24.14
C PHE A 363 -12.73 27.45 -23.44
N ALA A 364 -12.99 27.59 -22.15
CA ALA A 364 -12.75 28.80 -21.41
C ALA A 364 -11.28 29.00 -21.00
N CYS A 365 -10.86 30.29 -20.95
CA CYS A 365 -9.64 30.73 -20.31
C CYS A 365 -9.94 31.90 -19.37
N ASN A 366 -9.96 31.61 -18.06
CA ASN A 366 -10.32 32.60 -17.02
C ASN A 366 -9.11 32.92 -16.10
N ASN A 367 -7.89 32.61 -16.56
CA ASN A 367 -6.69 32.68 -15.71
C ASN A 367 -6.05 34.07 -15.66
N HIS A 368 -6.46 35.00 -16.55
CA HIS A 368 -5.93 36.35 -16.65
C HIS A 368 -6.92 37.27 -17.35
N ASP A 369 -6.65 38.58 -17.30
CA ASP A 369 -7.45 39.59 -18.02
C ASP A 369 -7.33 39.41 -19.54
N THR A 370 -8.42 39.71 -20.26
CA THR A 370 -8.51 39.55 -21.71
C THR A 370 -9.07 40.82 -22.37
N PRO A 371 -8.71 41.12 -23.65
CA PRO A 371 -7.83 40.34 -24.51
C PRO A 371 -6.34 40.53 -24.19
N MET A 372 -5.53 39.46 -24.40
CA MET A 372 -4.08 39.49 -24.19
C MET A 372 -3.36 38.65 -25.27
N THR A 373 -2.35 39.24 -25.92
CA THR A 373 -1.49 38.49 -26.86
C THR A 373 -0.23 38.03 -26.14
N LEU A 374 0.03 36.72 -26.18
CA LEU A 374 1.07 36.06 -25.38
C LEU A 374 1.98 35.21 -26.27
N ASP A 375 3.28 35.25 -25.98
CA ASP A 375 4.26 34.24 -26.37
C ASP A 375 4.27 33.07 -25.36
N VAL A 376 5.10 32.06 -25.59
CA VAL A 376 5.14 30.84 -24.77
C VAL A 376 5.51 31.12 -23.30
N THR A 377 6.52 31.96 -23.05
CA THR A 377 6.97 32.32 -21.69
C THR A 377 5.89 33.04 -20.92
N ASN A 378 5.24 34.05 -21.56
CA ASN A 378 4.13 34.74 -20.93
C ASN A 378 2.88 33.87 -20.79
N ALA A 379 2.65 32.93 -21.70
CA ALA A 379 1.55 31.99 -21.61
C ALA A 379 1.72 31.02 -20.40
N ILE A 380 2.93 30.58 -20.10
CA ILE A 380 3.24 29.82 -18.88
C ILE A 380 3.03 30.72 -17.65
N LYS A 381 3.65 31.91 -17.63
CA LYS A 381 3.54 32.87 -16.53
C LYS A 381 2.10 33.21 -16.13
N TYR A 382 1.23 33.43 -17.09
CA TYR A 382 -0.18 33.76 -16.88
C TYR A 382 -1.10 32.53 -16.93
N SER A 383 -0.53 31.36 -17.11
CA SER A 383 -1.26 30.09 -17.20
C SER A 383 -2.38 30.11 -18.26
N CYS A 384 -2.12 30.68 -19.42
CA CYS A 384 -3.13 30.91 -20.46
C CYS A 384 -3.59 29.60 -21.11
N ASN A 385 -4.83 29.19 -20.88
CA ASN A 385 -5.39 28.01 -21.52
C ASN A 385 -5.50 28.17 -23.04
N THR A 386 -5.94 29.35 -23.55
CA THR A 386 -6.11 29.59 -24.98
C THR A 386 -4.80 29.39 -25.76
N PHE A 387 -3.67 29.83 -25.21
CA PHE A 387 -2.36 29.57 -25.83
C PHE A 387 -2.12 28.07 -25.98
N PHE A 388 -2.33 27.30 -24.88
CA PHE A 388 -2.09 25.87 -24.87
C PHE A 388 -3.16 25.03 -25.59
N TYR A 389 -4.39 25.58 -25.81
CA TYR A 389 -5.35 24.99 -26.74
C TYR A 389 -4.84 25.06 -28.18
N ASN A 390 -4.25 26.19 -28.61
CA ASN A 390 -3.60 26.29 -29.92
C ASN A 390 -2.41 25.31 -30.01
N VAL A 391 -1.60 25.19 -28.97
CA VAL A 391 -0.51 24.24 -28.90
C VAL A 391 -1.04 22.80 -29.04
N GLY A 392 -2.12 22.43 -28.33
CA GLY A 392 -2.74 21.11 -28.43
C GLY A 392 -3.19 20.76 -29.84
N MET A 393 -3.80 21.74 -30.54
CA MET A 393 -4.20 21.55 -31.94
C MET A 393 -3.02 21.35 -32.90
N LEU A 394 -1.89 22.01 -32.63
CA LEU A 394 -0.70 21.90 -33.47
C LEU A 394 0.12 20.63 -33.17
N LEU A 395 0.20 20.24 -31.90
CA LEU A 395 1.02 19.14 -31.43
C LEU A 395 0.29 17.80 -31.53
N THR A 396 -1.00 17.77 -31.29
CA THR A 396 -1.89 16.60 -31.14
C THR A 396 -1.64 15.74 -29.91
N GLY A 397 -2.65 15.00 -29.47
CA GLY A 397 -2.53 14.09 -28.32
C GLY A 397 -1.51 12.97 -28.50
N GLU A 398 -1.32 12.48 -29.73
CA GLU A 398 -0.33 11.44 -30.03
C GLU A 398 1.11 11.89 -29.69
N ARG A 399 1.50 13.11 -30.05
CA ARG A 399 2.82 13.64 -29.73
C ARG A 399 2.95 13.99 -28.25
N LEU A 400 1.88 14.50 -27.63
CA LEU A 400 1.87 14.75 -26.19
C LEU A 400 2.09 13.47 -25.40
N GLU A 401 1.40 12.37 -25.76
CA GLU A 401 1.57 11.06 -25.16
C GLU A 401 3.02 10.56 -25.27
N GLN A 402 3.64 10.71 -26.44
CA GLN A 402 5.06 10.36 -26.65
C GLN A 402 6.02 11.21 -25.80
N TRP A 403 5.75 12.50 -25.64
CA TRP A 403 6.55 13.38 -24.78
C TRP A 403 6.37 13.06 -23.29
N CYS A 404 5.16 12.68 -22.87
CA CYS A 404 4.93 12.17 -21.52
C CYS A 404 5.83 10.96 -21.22
N ALA A 405 5.86 9.96 -22.11
CA ALA A 405 6.69 8.78 -21.94
C ALA A 405 8.19 9.13 -21.83
N ARG A 406 8.68 10.11 -22.61
CA ARG A 406 10.07 10.58 -22.49
C ARG A 406 10.40 11.16 -21.11
N PHE A 407 9.43 11.83 -20.47
CA PHE A 407 9.56 12.38 -19.12
C PHE A 407 9.17 11.40 -18.01
N GLY A 408 8.92 10.12 -18.32
CA GLY A 408 8.53 9.10 -17.36
C GLY A 408 7.11 9.26 -16.80
N LEU A 409 6.28 10.10 -17.43
CA LEU A 409 4.89 10.29 -17.03
C LEU A 409 4.01 9.17 -17.60
N GLY A 410 3.30 8.46 -16.72
CA GLY A 410 2.53 7.26 -17.08
C GLY A 410 3.30 5.97 -16.97
N GLU A 411 4.53 6.01 -16.49
CA GLU A 411 5.43 4.86 -16.27
C GLU A 411 5.79 4.76 -14.78
N ALA A 412 6.21 3.58 -14.33
CA ALA A 412 6.76 3.43 -12.98
C ALA A 412 8.05 4.23 -12.83
N THR A 413 8.22 4.94 -11.72
CA THR A 413 9.46 5.68 -11.42
C THR A 413 10.58 4.77 -10.95
N GLY A 414 10.23 3.57 -10.45
CA GLY A 414 11.15 2.59 -9.87
C GLY A 414 11.58 2.91 -8.45
N ILE A 415 10.88 3.81 -7.75
CA ILE A 415 11.11 4.05 -6.33
C ILE A 415 10.92 2.74 -5.54
N GLU A 416 11.63 2.57 -4.41
CA GLU A 416 11.68 1.32 -3.67
C GLU A 416 10.33 0.89 -3.09
N ILE A 417 9.43 1.84 -2.80
CA ILE A 417 8.12 1.55 -2.22
C ILE A 417 7.02 1.47 -3.29
N GLY A 418 5.85 0.94 -2.90
CA GLY A 418 4.73 0.78 -3.82
C GLY A 418 4.27 2.08 -4.48
N GLU A 419 4.05 2.03 -5.79
CA GLU A 419 3.63 3.16 -6.60
C GLU A 419 2.56 2.80 -7.64
N SER A 420 1.83 3.82 -8.10
CA SER A 420 0.90 3.74 -9.22
C SER A 420 1.51 4.43 -10.46
N THR A 421 1.34 3.83 -11.62
CA THR A 421 1.89 4.40 -12.87
C THR A 421 1.06 5.55 -13.43
N GLY A 422 -0.26 5.55 -13.18
CA GLY A 422 -1.13 6.49 -13.86
C GLY A 422 -1.15 6.30 -15.38
N HIS A 423 -1.51 7.34 -16.12
CA HIS A 423 -1.47 7.32 -17.58
C HIS A 423 -1.48 8.72 -18.19
N ALA A 424 -0.83 8.84 -19.35
CA ALA A 424 -0.81 10.05 -20.15
C ALA A 424 -2.02 10.10 -21.11
N ALA A 425 -2.65 11.26 -21.24
CA ALA A 425 -3.75 11.46 -22.17
C ALA A 425 -3.24 11.41 -23.62
N GLY A 426 -3.80 10.50 -24.41
CA GLY A 426 -3.51 10.35 -25.82
C GLY A 426 -4.41 9.32 -26.49
N PRO A 427 -4.38 9.24 -27.84
CA PRO A 427 -5.21 8.27 -28.57
C PRO A 427 -4.97 6.82 -28.16
N THR A 428 -3.69 6.43 -27.91
CA THR A 428 -3.31 5.07 -27.53
C THR A 428 -3.87 4.71 -26.15
N THR A 429 -3.65 5.57 -25.17
CA THR A 429 -4.20 5.41 -23.81
C THR A 429 -5.73 5.38 -23.83
N ARG A 430 -6.37 6.29 -24.59
CA ARG A 430 -7.83 6.32 -24.72
C ARG A 430 -8.38 5.01 -25.30
N GLU A 431 -7.69 4.39 -26.25
CA GLU A 431 -8.11 3.10 -26.82
C GLU A 431 -8.06 1.98 -25.77
N ILE A 432 -7.01 1.94 -24.93
CA ILE A 432 -6.88 0.98 -23.83
C ILE A 432 -7.98 1.19 -22.79
N LEU A 433 -8.21 2.43 -22.37
CA LEU A 433 -9.25 2.76 -21.39
C LEU A 433 -10.65 2.44 -21.92
N ARG A 434 -10.88 2.70 -23.21
CA ARG A 434 -12.14 2.37 -23.89
C ARG A 434 -12.36 0.87 -24.00
N ALA A 435 -11.30 0.08 -24.23
CA ALA A 435 -11.41 -1.37 -24.25
C ALA A 435 -11.82 -1.94 -22.89
N SER A 436 -11.35 -1.33 -21.79
CA SER A 436 -11.72 -1.72 -20.42
C SER A 436 -13.10 -1.22 -20.00
N ASN A 437 -13.50 0.00 -20.39
CA ASN A 437 -14.80 0.58 -20.05
C ASN A 437 -15.39 1.45 -21.19
N PRO A 438 -16.03 0.84 -22.20
CA PRO A 438 -16.59 1.55 -23.36
C PRO A 438 -17.72 2.53 -23.02
N ALA A 439 -18.38 2.36 -21.88
CA ALA A 439 -19.45 3.25 -21.45
C ALA A 439 -18.92 4.58 -20.94
N LEU A 440 -17.75 4.58 -20.34
CA LEU A 440 -17.12 5.77 -19.74
C LEU A 440 -16.24 6.51 -20.75
N TYR A 441 -15.51 5.79 -21.60
CA TYR A 441 -14.53 6.38 -22.53
C TYR A 441 -15.03 6.36 -23.96
N GLN A 442 -15.14 7.55 -24.57
CA GLN A 442 -15.51 7.74 -25.97
C GLN A 442 -14.26 7.78 -26.85
N GLU A 443 -14.42 7.76 -28.18
CA GLU A 443 -13.32 7.95 -29.13
C GLU A 443 -12.59 9.27 -28.89
N TRP A 444 -11.27 9.24 -29.09
CA TRP A 444 -10.44 10.46 -29.02
C TRP A 444 -10.86 11.46 -30.09
N MET A 445 -11.02 12.71 -29.70
CA MET A 445 -11.46 13.79 -30.58
C MET A 445 -10.59 15.05 -30.40
N GLY A 446 -10.63 15.99 -31.34
CA GLY A 446 -9.82 17.22 -31.27
C GLY A 446 -10.04 18.06 -30.00
N GLY A 447 -11.17 17.95 -29.32
CA GLY A 447 -11.38 18.55 -28.00
C GLY A 447 -10.52 17.93 -26.89
N ASP A 448 -10.18 16.66 -27.04
CA ASP A 448 -9.27 15.95 -26.11
C ASP A 448 -7.84 16.46 -26.26
N ASP A 449 -7.38 16.77 -27.50
CA ASP A 449 -6.06 17.40 -27.75
C ASP A 449 -5.91 18.71 -26.97
N LEU A 450 -6.98 19.54 -26.95
CA LEU A 450 -6.99 20.80 -26.23
C LEU A 450 -6.84 20.59 -24.72
N ASN A 451 -7.65 19.69 -24.17
CA ASN A 451 -7.65 19.40 -22.75
C ASN A 451 -6.37 18.68 -22.31
N ALA A 452 -5.84 17.76 -23.11
CA ALA A 452 -4.58 17.10 -22.84
C ALA A 452 -3.41 18.09 -22.71
N ALA A 453 -3.34 19.09 -23.61
CA ALA A 453 -2.27 20.09 -23.59
C ALA A 453 -2.27 21.02 -22.34
N ILE A 454 -3.37 21.08 -21.60
CA ILE A 454 -3.46 21.80 -20.33
C ILE A 454 -3.45 20.89 -19.09
N GLY A 455 -3.08 19.60 -19.28
CA GLY A 455 -2.99 18.62 -18.20
C GLY A 455 -4.35 18.14 -17.68
N GLN A 456 -5.34 18.10 -18.55
CA GLN A 456 -6.68 17.56 -18.29
C GLN A 456 -6.94 16.36 -19.20
N SER A 457 -8.19 16.05 -19.53
CA SER A 457 -8.59 14.83 -20.24
C SER A 457 -8.23 13.59 -19.40
N ASP A 458 -7.57 12.59 -19.96
CA ASP A 458 -7.18 11.35 -19.27
C ASP A 458 -5.83 11.44 -18.56
N ASN A 459 -5.19 12.62 -18.49
CA ASN A 459 -3.93 12.75 -17.75
C ASN A 459 -4.13 12.52 -16.26
N LEU A 460 -3.53 11.45 -15.73
CA LEU A 460 -3.52 11.11 -14.30
C LEU A 460 -2.10 10.67 -13.90
N PHE A 461 -1.47 11.42 -13.00
CA PHE A 461 -0.11 11.15 -12.54
C PHE A 461 -0.01 11.26 -11.02
N THR A 462 1.01 10.61 -10.45
CA THR A 462 1.33 10.76 -9.04
C THR A 462 2.10 12.06 -8.79
N PRO A 463 2.02 12.67 -7.60
CA PRO A 463 2.86 13.80 -7.21
C PRO A 463 4.37 13.52 -7.37
N LEU A 464 4.82 12.27 -7.11
CA LEU A 464 6.19 11.86 -7.33
C LEU A 464 6.60 11.95 -8.81
N GLN A 465 5.77 11.45 -9.72
CA GLN A 465 6.02 11.58 -11.16
C GLN A 465 6.09 13.05 -11.60
N LEU A 466 5.20 13.90 -11.07
CA LEU A 466 5.21 15.33 -11.38
C LEU A 466 6.45 16.04 -10.84
N ALA A 467 6.94 15.68 -9.65
CA ALA A 467 8.19 16.21 -9.11
C ALA A 467 9.39 15.74 -9.96
N ASN A 468 9.41 14.46 -10.36
CA ASN A 468 10.53 13.87 -11.11
C ASN A 468 10.65 14.44 -12.52
N TYR A 469 9.51 14.63 -13.25
CA TYR A 469 9.60 15.27 -14.56
C TYR A 469 10.07 16.73 -14.47
N MET A 470 9.65 17.48 -13.43
CA MET A 470 10.15 18.84 -13.21
C MET A 470 11.64 18.86 -12.84
N ALA A 471 12.12 17.88 -12.07
CA ALA A 471 13.53 17.69 -11.82
C ALA A 471 14.32 17.51 -13.13
N ALA A 472 13.81 16.68 -14.06
CA ALA A 472 14.42 16.50 -15.39
C ALA A 472 14.40 17.79 -16.23
N VAL A 473 13.37 18.63 -16.10
CA VAL A 473 13.36 19.95 -16.79
C VAL A 473 14.46 20.86 -16.25
N VAL A 474 14.57 21.02 -14.94
CA VAL A 474 15.51 21.98 -14.32
C VAL A 474 16.98 21.53 -14.45
N ASN A 475 17.25 20.22 -14.47
CA ASN A 475 18.62 19.70 -14.63
C ASN A 475 19.09 19.59 -16.07
N GLY A 476 18.25 19.96 -17.05
CA GLY A 476 18.61 19.94 -18.48
C GLY A 476 18.35 18.62 -19.19
N GLY A 477 17.44 17.80 -18.69
CA GLY A 477 16.90 16.62 -19.38
C GLY A 477 17.36 15.26 -18.88
N THR A 478 18.03 15.18 -17.73
CA THR A 478 18.37 13.90 -17.12
C THR A 478 17.24 13.44 -16.22
N LEU A 479 16.62 12.31 -16.55
CA LEU A 479 15.60 11.68 -15.72
C LEU A 479 16.27 10.65 -14.80
N TYR A 480 16.34 10.96 -13.51
CA TYR A 480 16.84 10.05 -12.49
C TYR A 480 15.73 9.17 -11.93
N LYS A 481 16.10 7.96 -11.50
CA LYS A 481 15.25 7.12 -10.65
C LYS A 481 15.15 7.79 -9.26
N PRO A 482 13.96 8.11 -8.77
CA PRO A 482 13.81 8.55 -7.40
C PRO A 482 14.23 7.45 -6.43
N THR A 483 14.97 7.80 -5.37
CA THR A 483 15.39 6.84 -4.35
C THR A 483 15.16 7.37 -2.94
N LEU A 484 14.77 6.48 -2.04
CA LEU A 484 14.65 6.71 -0.59
C LEU A 484 15.86 6.19 0.17
N VAL A 485 16.72 5.40 -0.49
CA VAL A 485 17.87 4.73 0.14
C VAL A 485 19.16 5.40 -0.29
N ARG A 486 19.96 5.85 0.68
CA ARG A 486 21.31 6.37 0.44
C ARG A 486 22.34 5.26 0.49
N ASN A 487 22.33 4.46 1.55
CA ASN A 487 23.12 3.24 1.64
C ASN A 487 22.56 2.29 2.70
N ILE A 488 23.01 1.03 2.63
CA ILE A 488 22.72 -0.01 3.60
C ILE A 488 24.04 -0.40 4.27
N LYS A 489 24.06 -0.45 5.59
CA LYS A 489 25.23 -0.80 6.40
C LYS A 489 24.94 -2.00 7.27
N THR A 490 25.98 -2.77 7.56
CA THR A 490 25.88 -3.85 8.55
C THR A 490 25.29 -3.36 9.88
N TYR A 491 24.70 -4.27 10.64
CA TYR A 491 24.02 -3.98 11.91
C TYR A 491 24.89 -3.15 12.89
N ASP A 492 26.21 -3.31 12.86
CA ASP A 492 27.20 -2.61 13.70
C ASP A 492 27.82 -1.37 13.04
N TYR A 493 27.34 -0.99 11.85
CA TYR A 493 27.84 0.13 11.03
C TYR A 493 29.28 -0.02 10.55
N SER A 494 29.92 -1.20 10.67
CA SER A 494 31.33 -1.39 10.31
C SER A 494 31.59 -1.36 8.82
N ASP A 495 30.66 -1.88 8.03
CA ASP A 495 30.80 -2.02 6.59
C ASP A 495 29.56 -1.50 5.85
N VAL A 496 29.76 -1.10 4.57
CA VAL A 496 28.69 -0.75 3.63
C VAL A 496 28.31 -2.02 2.87
N VAL A 497 27.07 -2.44 3.01
CA VAL A 497 26.50 -3.59 2.29
C VAL A 497 26.11 -3.18 0.88
N GLU A 498 25.46 -2.03 0.75
CA GLU A 498 25.04 -1.46 -0.52
C GLU A 498 25.16 0.07 -0.47
N ASP A 499 25.69 0.68 -1.52
CA ASP A 499 25.78 2.13 -1.68
C ASP A 499 24.95 2.53 -2.90
N SER A 500 24.03 3.49 -2.72
CA SER A 500 23.12 3.91 -3.79
C SER A 500 23.77 5.01 -4.62
N GLU A 501 24.10 4.70 -5.86
CA GLU A 501 24.56 5.68 -6.84
C GLU A 501 23.38 6.20 -7.66
N PRO A 502 23.37 7.48 -8.08
CA PRO A 502 22.30 8.03 -8.90
C PRO A 502 22.08 7.23 -10.19
N GLU A 503 20.91 6.62 -10.33
CA GLU A 503 20.52 5.83 -11.50
C GLU A 503 19.80 6.72 -12.51
N ILE A 504 20.29 6.72 -13.76
CA ILE A 504 19.69 7.46 -14.87
C ILE A 504 18.71 6.54 -15.62
N LEU A 505 17.41 6.87 -15.57
CA LEU A 505 16.36 6.17 -16.33
C LEU A 505 16.36 6.57 -17.81
N GLY A 506 16.70 7.83 -18.09
CA GLY A 506 16.69 8.34 -19.45
C GLY A 506 17.28 9.74 -19.58
N THR A 507 17.50 10.15 -20.84
CA THR A 507 17.90 11.51 -21.16
C THR A 507 16.91 12.08 -22.19
N ILE A 508 16.29 13.18 -21.84
CA ILE A 508 15.35 13.90 -22.68
C ILE A 508 16.12 15.00 -23.42
N ALA A 509 16.22 14.86 -24.73
CA ALA A 509 16.90 15.87 -25.53
C ALA A 509 15.96 17.07 -25.78
N PHE A 510 16.30 18.22 -25.21
CA PHE A 510 15.73 19.53 -25.54
C PHE A 510 16.80 20.60 -25.40
N SER A 511 16.64 21.69 -26.17
CA SER A 511 17.66 22.71 -26.28
C SER A 511 17.74 23.61 -25.04
N GLU A 512 18.90 24.19 -24.78
CA GLU A 512 19.07 25.21 -23.73
C GLU A 512 18.13 26.41 -24.02
N ALA A 513 17.97 26.77 -25.29
CA ALA A 513 17.04 27.82 -25.69
C ALA A 513 15.58 27.51 -25.30
N THR A 514 15.14 26.25 -25.44
CA THR A 514 13.84 25.80 -24.98
C THR A 514 13.75 25.88 -23.47
N ARG A 515 14.76 25.41 -22.74
CA ARG A 515 14.78 25.49 -21.28
C ARG A 515 14.66 26.91 -20.77
N ASP A 516 15.34 27.87 -21.40
CA ASP A 516 15.31 29.27 -21.00
C ASP A 516 13.96 29.97 -21.27
N LEU A 517 13.11 29.40 -22.13
CA LEU A 517 11.77 29.91 -22.45
C LEU A 517 10.68 29.38 -21.52
N VAL A 518 10.88 28.22 -20.89
CA VAL A 518 9.91 27.53 -20.05
C VAL A 518 10.24 27.61 -18.57
#